data_f6a31a56768098d5663011f4d018ec5d
#
_entry.id   f6a31a56768098d5663011f4d018ec5d
#
_cell.length_a   1.000
_cell.length_b   1.000
_cell.length_c   1.000
_cell.angle_alpha   90.00
_cell.angle_beta   90.00
_cell.angle_gamma   90.00
#
_symmetry.space_group_name_H-M   'P 1'
#
loop_
_entity.id
_entity.type
_entity.pdbx_description
1 polymer ?
#
loop_
_entity_poly.entity_id
_entity_poly.type
_entity_poly.pdbx_seq_one_letter_code
_entity_poly.pdbx_strand_id
1 'polypeptide(L)'
;MSDLRIKTQELANRCQAILDAMRSPDVHAPRGPSSKTKLAYERQAQQLLHRTLHTEGGLFAVVQSTTRVSTFRKRLVALEHFLGSQQEQLTREMSVPVIPAAEILHLRFLLHLKHLQALQRLRQEGMTGERAKRRSKRQSLAGLPANWRIALCQRAMGGRYLFSLIVLALTGCRPSELVHGI
;
A
#
# COMPACT_ATOMS: atom_id res chain seq x y z
N MET A 1 -3.88 39.25 6.85
CA MET A 1 -4.58 37.95 6.96
C MET A 1 -5.02 37.37 5.60
N SER A 2 -5.37 38.18 4.62
CA SER A 2 -5.75 37.72 3.26
C SER A 2 -4.64 36.97 2.52
N ASP A 3 -3.40 37.43 2.63
CA ASP A 3 -2.24 36.87 1.90
C ASP A 3 -1.93 35.41 2.30
N LEU A 4 -1.94 35.07 3.59
CA LEU A 4 -1.70 33.71 4.07
C LEU A 4 -2.78 32.74 3.60
N ARG A 5 -4.03 33.19 3.52
CA ARG A 5 -5.16 32.37 3.03
C ARG A 5 -5.01 32.09 1.54
N ILE A 6 -4.61 33.08 0.75
CA ILE A 6 -4.33 32.91 -0.68
C ILE A 6 -3.20 31.90 -0.89
N LYS A 7 -2.08 32.07 -0.18
CA LYS A 7 -0.95 31.12 -0.25
C LYS A 7 -1.34 29.70 0.15
N THR A 8 -2.19 29.54 1.17
CA THR A 8 -2.67 28.23 1.58
C THR A 8 -3.57 27.59 0.53
N GLN A 9 -4.43 28.39 -0.13
CA GLN A 9 -5.26 27.93 -1.24
C GLN A 9 -4.40 27.47 -2.43
N GLU A 10 -3.36 28.21 -2.77
CA GLU A 10 -2.41 27.81 -3.83
C GLU A 10 -1.73 26.48 -3.51
N LEU A 11 -1.31 26.26 -2.26
CA LEU A 11 -0.76 24.97 -1.81
C LEU A 11 -1.78 23.85 -1.94
N ALA A 12 -3.02 24.08 -1.51
CA ALA A 12 -4.10 23.10 -1.63
C ALA A 12 -4.34 22.71 -3.10
N ASN A 13 -4.36 23.67 -4.00
CA ASN A 13 -4.52 23.44 -5.45
C ASN A 13 -3.33 22.64 -6.02
N ARG A 14 -2.11 22.94 -5.60
CA ARG A 14 -0.91 22.18 -6.01
C ARG A 14 -0.95 20.74 -5.51
N CYS A 15 -1.36 20.51 -4.27
CA CYS A 15 -1.53 19.17 -3.71
C CYS A 15 -2.56 18.38 -4.52
N GLN A 16 -3.70 19.00 -4.84
CA GLN A 16 -4.76 18.37 -5.63
C GLN A 16 -4.26 18.02 -7.04
N ALA A 17 -3.57 18.93 -7.72
CA ALA A 17 -3.01 18.67 -9.05
C ALA A 17 -2.05 17.47 -9.06
N ILE A 18 -1.22 17.29 -8.02
CA ILE A 18 -0.34 16.12 -7.90
C ILE A 18 -1.16 14.84 -7.73
N LEU A 19 -2.20 14.84 -6.90
CA LEU A 19 -3.08 13.69 -6.71
C LEU A 19 -3.80 13.30 -8.00
N ASP A 20 -4.32 14.28 -8.72
CA ASP A 20 -5.02 14.05 -9.99
C ASP A 20 -4.07 13.52 -11.08
N ALA A 21 -2.85 14.03 -11.15
CA ALA A 21 -1.82 13.51 -12.04
C ALA A 21 -1.39 12.07 -11.71
N MET A 22 -1.52 11.63 -10.46
CA MET A 22 -1.23 10.26 -10.04
C MET A 22 -2.40 9.30 -10.28
N ARG A 23 -3.63 9.80 -10.44
CA ARG A 23 -4.79 8.97 -10.77
C ARG A 23 -4.70 8.58 -12.24
N SER A 24 -4.50 7.29 -12.52
CA SER A 24 -4.53 6.77 -13.89
C SER A 24 -5.94 6.88 -14.47
N PRO A 25 -6.12 7.41 -15.68
CA PRO A 25 -7.44 7.55 -16.29
C PRO A 25 -8.13 6.22 -16.66
N ASP A 26 -7.39 5.12 -16.67
CA ASP A 26 -7.82 3.83 -17.26
C ASP A 26 -8.34 2.77 -16.29
N VAL A 27 -8.58 3.10 -15.05
CA VAL A 27 -9.13 2.09 -14.15
C VAL A 27 -10.64 2.28 -14.07
N HIS A 28 -11.39 1.44 -14.78
CA HIS A 28 -12.76 1.09 -14.38
C HIS A 28 -12.75 0.94 -12.87
N ALA A 29 -13.38 1.87 -12.16
CA ALA A 29 -13.28 1.99 -10.71
C ALA A 29 -13.58 0.64 -10.07
N PRO A 30 -12.57 -0.15 -9.66
CA PRO A 30 -12.84 -1.37 -8.91
C PRO A 30 -13.57 -0.93 -7.66
N ARG A 31 -14.51 -1.75 -7.21
CA ARG A 31 -15.18 -1.52 -5.92
C ARG A 31 -14.13 -1.08 -4.91
N GLY A 32 -14.30 0.11 -4.34
CA GLY A 32 -13.31 0.70 -3.43
C GLY A 32 -12.90 -0.30 -2.34
N PRO A 33 -11.72 -0.17 -1.75
CA PRO A 33 -11.21 -1.10 -0.76
C PRO A 33 -12.20 -1.22 0.40
N SER A 34 -12.36 -2.44 0.93
CA SER A 34 -13.20 -2.69 2.11
C SER A 34 -12.74 -1.84 3.31
N SER A 35 -13.63 -1.60 4.27
CA SER A 35 -13.29 -0.84 5.50
C SER A 35 -12.08 -1.42 6.24
N LYS A 36 -11.97 -2.75 6.30
CA LYS A 36 -10.80 -3.45 6.87
C LYS A 36 -9.51 -3.13 6.10
N THR A 37 -9.59 -3.07 4.78
CA THR A 37 -8.44 -2.75 3.92
C THR A 37 -8.02 -1.29 4.08
N LYS A 38 -8.98 -0.36 4.17
CA LYS A 38 -8.72 1.06 4.42
C LYS A 38 -7.95 1.26 5.73
N LEU A 39 -8.42 0.66 6.82
CA LEU A 39 -7.76 0.72 8.12
C LEU A 39 -6.34 0.14 8.08
N ALA A 40 -6.12 -0.94 7.34
CA ALA A 40 -4.78 -1.50 7.14
C ALA A 40 -3.85 -0.55 6.38
N TYR A 41 -4.36 0.16 5.37
CA TYR A 41 -3.60 1.17 4.63
C TYR A 41 -3.25 2.36 5.51
N GLU A 42 -4.19 2.86 6.30
CA GLU A 42 -3.96 3.96 7.24
C GLU A 42 -2.85 3.62 8.24
N ARG A 43 -2.95 2.47 8.90
CA ARG A 43 -1.91 2.00 9.84
C ARG A 43 -0.54 1.87 9.18
N GLN A 44 -0.49 1.30 7.98
CA GLN A 44 0.76 1.15 7.25
C GLN A 44 1.36 2.50 6.84
N ALA A 45 0.55 3.44 6.35
CA ALA A 45 0.99 4.76 5.98
C ALA A 45 1.51 5.55 7.19
N GLN A 46 0.79 5.52 8.31
CA GLN A 46 1.24 6.16 9.57
C GLN A 46 2.57 5.61 10.05
N GLN A 47 2.77 4.28 10.00
CA GLN A 47 4.06 3.66 10.35
C GLN A 47 5.21 4.12 9.42
N LEU A 48 4.94 4.26 8.11
CA LEU A 48 5.93 4.76 7.17
C LEU A 48 6.28 6.23 7.46
N LEU A 49 5.26 7.07 7.68
CA LEU A 49 5.46 8.49 8.01
C LEU A 49 6.18 8.67 9.33
N HIS A 50 5.86 7.89 10.35
CA HIS A 50 6.59 7.92 11.63
C HIS A 50 8.08 7.59 11.44
N ARG A 51 8.41 6.60 10.61
CA ARG A 51 9.80 6.25 10.32
C ARG A 51 10.56 7.36 9.60
N THR A 52 9.88 8.25 8.88
CA THR A 52 10.57 9.36 8.19
C THR A 52 11.22 10.34 9.15
N LEU A 53 10.72 10.43 10.38
CA LEU A 53 11.28 11.30 11.42
C LEU A 53 12.69 10.88 11.86
N HIS A 54 13.04 9.60 11.66
CA HIS A 54 14.30 9.00 12.10
C HIS A 54 15.16 8.48 10.95
N THR A 55 14.79 8.81 9.70
CA THR A 55 15.49 8.30 8.51
C THR A 55 16.01 9.44 7.66
N GLU A 56 17.32 9.50 7.45
CA GLU A 56 17.92 10.39 6.44
C GLU A 56 17.37 10.04 5.06
N GLY A 57 16.99 11.07 4.27
CA GLY A 57 16.32 10.88 2.98
C GLY A 57 14.79 10.78 3.07
N GLY A 58 14.20 10.85 4.28
CA GLY A 58 12.77 11.01 4.49
C GLY A 58 11.90 9.88 3.92
N LEU A 59 10.70 10.21 3.47
CA LEU A 59 9.71 9.23 2.99
C LEU A 59 10.22 8.41 1.80
N PHE A 60 10.99 9.02 0.92
CA PHE A 60 11.56 8.33 -0.22
C PHE A 60 12.44 7.15 0.21
N ALA A 61 13.41 7.39 1.09
CA ALA A 61 14.32 6.35 1.60
C ALA A 61 13.56 5.26 2.38
N VAL A 62 12.59 5.64 3.21
CA VAL A 62 11.76 4.68 3.97
C VAL A 62 10.99 3.73 3.05
N VAL A 63 10.41 4.24 1.96
CA VAL A 63 9.65 3.41 1.03
C VAL A 63 10.57 2.50 0.22
N GLN A 64 11.74 3.00 -0.18
CA GLN A 64 12.76 2.24 -0.92
C GLN A 64 13.48 1.18 -0.07
N SER A 65 13.41 1.24 1.25
CA SER A 65 14.09 0.31 2.17
C SER A 65 13.59 -1.15 2.11
N THR A 66 13.09 -1.58 0.97
CA THR A 66 12.60 -2.96 0.78
C THR A 66 13.16 -3.56 -0.50
N THR A 67 13.53 -4.83 -0.45
CA THR A 67 13.97 -5.60 -1.62
C THR A 67 12.82 -6.30 -2.34
N ARG A 68 11.59 -6.25 -1.77
CA ARG A 68 10.41 -6.94 -2.31
C ARG A 68 9.51 -5.99 -3.07
N VAL A 69 9.35 -6.19 -4.37
CA VAL A 69 8.45 -5.41 -5.24
C VAL A 69 7.00 -5.37 -4.72
N SER A 70 6.50 -6.50 -4.19
CA SER A 70 5.14 -6.54 -3.63
C SER A 70 4.98 -5.66 -2.40
N THR A 71 6.01 -5.59 -1.53
CA THR A 71 6.02 -4.72 -0.36
C THR A 71 6.12 -3.24 -0.78
N PHE A 72 6.97 -2.93 -1.75
CA PHE A 72 7.09 -1.59 -2.32
C PHE A 72 5.74 -1.10 -2.86
N ARG A 73 5.08 -1.90 -3.72
CA ARG A 73 3.75 -1.56 -4.27
C ARG A 73 2.69 -1.37 -3.18
N LYS A 74 2.67 -2.23 -2.16
CA LYS A 74 1.74 -2.06 -1.02
C LYS A 74 1.97 -0.76 -0.27
N ARG A 75 3.24 -0.37 -0.05
CA ARG A 75 3.59 0.91 0.58
C ARG A 75 3.08 2.10 -0.23
N LEU A 76 3.24 2.07 -1.56
CA LEU A 76 2.74 3.13 -2.45
C LEU A 76 1.22 3.26 -2.37
N VAL A 77 0.48 2.15 -2.49
CA VAL A 77 -0.99 2.16 -2.43
C VAL A 77 -1.49 2.65 -1.06
N ALA A 78 -0.85 2.23 0.03
CA ALA A 78 -1.21 2.67 1.37
C ALA A 78 -0.99 4.19 1.55
N LEU A 79 0.14 4.72 1.08
CA LEU A 79 0.43 6.16 1.13
C LEU A 79 -0.52 6.97 0.27
N GLU A 80 -0.82 6.51 -0.94
CA GLU A 80 -1.74 7.17 -1.84
C GLU A 80 -3.15 7.30 -1.24
N HIS A 81 -3.66 6.20 -0.69
CA HIS A 81 -4.95 6.19 -0.03
C HIS A 81 -4.97 7.15 1.18
N PHE A 82 -3.94 7.09 2.01
CA PHE A 82 -3.85 7.90 3.21
C PHE A 82 -3.68 9.40 2.89
N LEU A 83 -2.78 9.74 1.97
CA LEU A 83 -2.56 11.14 1.58
C LEU A 83 -3.77 11.71 0.84
N GLY A 84 -4.47 10.93 0.03
CA GLY A 84 -5.74 11.34 -0.58
C GLY A 84 -6.80 11.67 0.48
N SER A 85 -6.98 10.83 1.48
CA SER A 85 -7.90 11.07 2.60
C SER A 85 -7.49 12.30 3.43
N GLN A 86 -6.19 12.50 3.67
CA GLN A 86 -5.69 13.70 4.35
C GLN A 86 -5.94 14.97 3.55
N GLN A 87 -5.78 14.94 2.23
CA GLN A 87 -6.09 16.09 1.37
C GLN A 87 -7.56 16.50 1.53
N GLU A 88 -8.49 15.55 1.48
CA GLU A 88 -9.91 15.83 1.67
C GLU A 88 -10.19 16.46 3.05
N GLN A 89 -9.54 15.94 4.08
CA GLN A 89 -9.68 16.49 5.45
C GLN A 89 -9.15 17.93 5.53
N LEU A 90 -7.94 18.20 5.04
CA LEU A 90 -7.32 19.52 5.04
C LEU A 90 -8.17 20.54 4.26
N THR A 91 -8.74 20.12 3.12
CA THR A 91 -9.62 20.96 2.31
C THR A 91 -10.91 21.30 3.06
N ARG A 92 -11.49 20.36 3.80
CA ARG A 92 -12.66 20.63 4.65
C ARG A 92 -12.32 21.59 5.79
N GLU A 93 -11.19 21.40 6.47
CA GLU A 93 -10.73 22.30 7.55
C GLU A 93 -10.51 23.73 7.03
N MET A 94 -10.00 23.89 5.79
CA MET A 94 -9.81 25.20 5.17
C MET A 94 -11.13 25.94 4.90
N SER A 95 -12.23 25.20 4.70
CA SER A 95 -13.56 25.78 4.46
C SER A 95 -14.21 26.33 5.73
N VAL A 96 -13.69 26.00 6.91
CA VAL A 96 -14.20 26.49 8.21
C VAL A 96 -13.51 27.80 8.58
N PRO A 97 -14.25 28.87 8.85
CA PRO A 97 -13.67 30.18 9.17
C PRO A 97 -13.17 30.27 10.62
N VAL A 98 -12.18 29.44 11.01
CA VAL A 98 -11.55 29.52 12.34
C VAL A 98 -10.17 30.13 12.20
N ILE A 99 -10.01 31.34 12.73
CA ILE A 99 -8.86 32.23 12.51
C ILE A 99 -7.55 31.79 13.23
N PRO A 100 -7.54 31.17 14.45
CA PRO A 100 -6.27 30.84 15.11
C PRO A 100 -5.48 29.70 14.44
N ALA A 101 -6.09 28.94 13.54
CA ALA A 101 -5.49 27.75 12.94
C ALA A 101 -4.86 27.97 11.54
N ALA A 102 -4.91 29.19 10.99
CA ALA A 102 -4.49 29.44 9.60
C ALA A 102 -2.98 29.12 9.38
N GLU A 103 -2.11 29.47 10.31
CA GLU A 103 -0.68 29.16 10.20
C GLU A 103 -0.42 27.68 10.33
N ILE A 104 -1.08 27.01 11.27
CA ILE A 104 -0.96 25.56 11.47
C ILE A 104 -1.46 24.84 10.22
N LEU A 105 -2.58 25.26 9.66
CA LEU A 105 -3.13 24.69 8.43
C LEU A 105 -2.18 24.88 7.25
N HIS A 106 -1.59 26.05 7.11
CA HIS A 106 -0.56 26.33 6.10
C HIS A 106 0.63 25.38 6.21
N LEU A 107 1.18 25.22 7.43
CA LEU A 107 2.30 24.29 7.68
C LEU A 107 1.92 22.83 7.38
N ARG A 108 0.69 22.43 7.71
CA ARG A 108 0.19 21.08 7.40
C ARG A 108 0.11 20.85 5.88
N PHE A 109 -0.34 21.85 5.10
CA PHE A 109 -0.30 21.75 3.63
C PHE A 109 1.12 21.70 3.07
N LEU A 110 2.06 22.45 3.62
CA LEU A 110 3.47 22.38 3.22
C LEU A 110 4.06 20.98 3.46
N LEU A 111 3.79 20.39 4.62
CA LEU A 111 4.25 19.03 4.93
C LEU A 111 3.57 18.00 4.02
N HIS A 112 2.28 18.16 3.80
CA HIS A 112 1.49 17.31 2.91
C HIS A 112 2.02 17.35 1.47
N LEU A 113 2.32 18.54 0.96
CA LEU A 113 2.94 18.72 -0.36
C LEU A 113 4.27 17.99 -0.49
N LYS A 114 5.14 18.06 0.53
CA LYS A 114 6.41 17.30 0.54
C LYS A 114 6.17 15.79 0.43
N HIS A 115 5.19 15.26 1.16
CA HIS A 115 4.85 13.84 1.09
C HIS A 115 4.30 13.43 -0.28
N LEU A 116 3.44 14.26 -0.89
CA LEU A 116 2.91 14.01 -2.23
C LEU A 116 4.00 14.05 -3.29
N GLN A 117 4.93 15.01 -3.23
CA GLN A 117 6.08 15.08 -4.13
C GLN A 117 6.98 13.84 -4.01
N ALA A 118 7.24 13.38 -2.78
CA ALA A 118 7.99 12.15 -2.56
C ALA A 118 7.27 10.92 -3.13
N LEU A 119 5.93 10.84 -2.97
CA LEU A 119 5.12 9.76 -3.53
C LEU A 119 5.12 9.79 -5.06
N GLN A 120 4.97 10.97 -5.67
CA GLN A 120 5.04 11.16 -7.12
C GLN A 120 6.40 10.71 -7.67
N ARG A 121 7.48 11.13 -7.05
CA ARG A 121 8.84 10.70 -7.38
C ARG A 121 9.00 9.18 -7.29
N LEU A 122 8.52 8.56 -6.21
CA LEU A 122 8.54 7.10 -6.03
C LEU A 122 7.79 6.36 -7.13
N ARG A 123 6.70 6.93 -7.65
CA ARG A 123 5.96 6.34 -8.77
C ARG A 123 6.72 6.46 -10.09
N GLN A 124 7.37 7.58 -10.32
CA GLN A 124 8.14 7.84 -11.55
C GLN A 124 9.42 6.99 -11.61
N GLU A 125 10.20 6.98 -10.53
CA GLU A 125 11.46 6.25 -10.47
C GLU A 125 11.26 4.74 -10.21
N GLY A 126 10.15 4.36 -9.59
CA GLY A 126 9.90 2.99 -9.20
C GLY A 126 10.83 2.52 -8.08
N MET A 127 11.00 1.20 -7.97
CA MET A 127 11.90 0.60 -7.00
C MET A 127 13.33 0.59 -7.55
N THR A 128 14.24 1.31 -6.89
CA THR A 128 15.65 1.50 -7.34
C THR A 128 16.63 0.48 -6.75
N GLY A 129 16.28 -0.18 -5.64
CA GLY A 129 17.15 -1.14 -4.98
C GLY A 129 17.17 -2.53 -5.64
N GLU A 130 18.11 -3.37 -5.19
CA GLU A 130 18.17 -4.77 -5.60
C GLU A 130 16.84 -5.48 -5.33
N ARG A 131 16.35 -6.17 -6.35
CA ARG A 131 15.11 -6.93 -6.26
C ARG A 131 15.43 -8.34 -5.74
N ALA A 132 14.85 -8.72 -4.61
CA ALA A 132 14.92 -10.11 -4.18
C ALA A 132 14.26 -10.99 -5.27
N LYS A 133 15.06 -11.88 -5.87
CA LYS A 133 14.55 -12.88 -6.81
C LYS A 133 13.59 -13.79 -6.06
N ARG A 134 12.31 -13.69 -6.41
CA ARG A 134 11.30 -14.60 -5.86
C ARG A 134 11.43 -15.94 -6.57
N ARG A 135 11.85 -16.97 -5.85
CA ARG A 135 11.76 -18.34 -6.37
C ARG A 135 10.30 -18.60 -6.77
N SER A 136 10.06 -18.99 -8.00
CA SER A 136 8.72 -19.39 -8.41
C SER A 136 8.28 -20.60 -7.57
N LYS A 137 6.96 -20.76 -7.35
CA LYS A 137 6.47 -21.96 -6.65
C LYS A 137 6.91 -23.24 -7.37
N ARG A 138 7.03 -23.20 -8.70
CA ARG A 138 7.58 -24.32 -9.49
C ARG A 138 9.04 -24.60 -9.16
N GLN A 139 9.88 -23.56 -9.01
CA GLN A 139 11.28 -23.72 -8.64
C GLN A 139 11.45 -24.23 -7.21
N SER A 140 10.57 -23.85 -6.27
CA SER A 140 10.60 -24.41 -4.92
C SER A 140 10.16 -25.87 -4.86
N LEU A 141 9.43 -26.35 -5.87
CA LEU A 141 9.02 -27.75 -5.99
C LEU A 141 9.95 -28.58 -6.89
N ALA A 142 10.84 -27.95 -7.64
CA ALA A 142 11.69 -28.60 -8.64
C ALA A 142 12.70 -29.62 -8.07
N GLY A 143 12.96 -29.58 -6.76
CA GLY A 143 13.83 -30.56 -6.08
C GLY A 143 13.08 -31.67 -5.34
N LEU A 144 11.75 -31.70 -5.43
CA LEU A 144 10.97 -32.73 -4.75
C LEU A 144 10.89 -34.01 -5.59
N PRO A 145 10.91 -35.20 -4.96
CA PRO A 145 10.71 -36.47 -5.65
C PRO A 145 9.41 -36.49 -6.43
N ALA A 146 9.33 -37.23 -7.53
CA ALA A 146 8.11 -37.29 -8.36
C ALA A 146 6.85 -37.71 -7.56
N ASN A 147 7.02 -38.51 -6.53
CA ASN A 147 5.97 -39.00 -5.64
C ASN A 147 5.74 -38.14 -4.39
N TRP A 148 6.29 -36.92 -4.32
CA TRP A 148 6.22 -36.07 -3.11
C TRP A 148 4.78 -35.86 -2.61
N ARG A 149 3.77 -35.83 -3.51
CA ARG A 149 2.36 -35.67 -3.14
C ARG A 149 1.86 -36.89 -2.38
N ILE A 150 2.20 -38.09 -2.85
CA ILE A 150 1.88 -39.37 -2.19
C ILE A 150 2.53 -39.41 -0.81
N ALA A 151 3.81 -39.09 -0.74
CA ALA A 151 4.56 -39.06 0.50
C ALA A 151 3.98 -38.06 1.51
N LEU A 152 3.47 -36.90 1.04
CA LEU A 152 2.78 -35.93 1.87
C LEU A 152 1.47 -36.49 2.44
N CYS A 153 0.65 -37.14 1.60
CA CYS A 153 -0.59 -37.78 2.05
C CYS A 153 -0.33 -38.92 3.03
N GLN A 154 0.71 -39.74 2.78
CA GLN A 154 1.12 -40.80 3.71
C GLN A 154 1.55 -40.27 5.08
N ARG A 155 2.31 -39.16 5.13
CA ARG A 155 2.66 -38.48 6.38
C ARG A 155 1.49 -37.89 7.13
N ALA A 156 0.43 -37.53 6.41
CA ALA A 156 -0.79 -36.98 6.98
C ALA A 156 -1.81 -38.06 7.41
N MET A 157 -1.48 -39.36 7.18
CA MET A 157 -2.37 -40.48 7.56
C MET A 157 -2.70 -40.42 9.05
N GLY A 158 -3.99 -40.55 9.39
CA GLY A 158 -4.48 -40.40 10.75
C GLY A 158 -4.68 -38.96 11.22
N GLY A 159 -4.23 -37.96 10.47
CA GLY A 159 -4.44 -36.55 10.80
C GLY A 159 -5.78 -36.00 10.27
N ARG A 160 -6.35 -35.03 10.99
CA ARG A 160 -7.62 -34.36 10.63
C ARG A 160 -7.62 -33.68 9.26
N TYR A 161 -6.46 -33.43 8.68
CA TYR A 161 -6.32 -32.72 7.40
C TYR A 161 -6.09 -33.64 6.20
N LEU A 162 -6.06 -34.96 6.38
CA LEU A 162 -5.75 -35.92 5.33
C LEU A 162 -6.68 -35.76 4.12
N PHE A 163 -8.00 -35.71 4.36
CA PHE A 163 -8.99 -35.58 3.28
C PHE A 163 -8.79 -34.29 2.49
N SER A 164 -8.62 -33.16 3.18
CA SER A 164 -8.36 -31.85 2.55
C SER A 164 -7.07 -31.85 1.72
N LEU A 165 -6.02 -32.52 2.21
CA LEU A 165 -4.76 -32.66 1.47
C LEU A 165 -4.90 -33.51 0.21
N ILE A 166 -5.68 -34.60 0.27
CA ILE A 166 -5.96 -35.45 -0.89
C ILE A 166 -6.70 -34.62 -1.95
N VAL A 167 -7.77 -33.90 -1.55
CA VAL A 167 -8.54 -33.04 -2.47
C VAL A 167 -7.64 -31.98 -3.10
N LEU A 168 -6.81 -31.28 -2.31
CA LEU A 168 -5.87 -30.29 -2.82
C LEU A 168 -4.84 -30.90 -3.79
N ALA A 169 -4.35 -32.10 -3.49
CA ALA A 169 -3.38 -32.80 -4.35
C ALA A 169 -3.99 -33.25 -5.69
N LEU A 170 -5.25 -33.66 -5.70
CA LEU A 170 -5.96 -34.13 -6.90
C LEU A 170 -6.50 -32.97 -7.73
N THR A 171 -7.10 -31.97 -7.12
CA THR A 171 -7.79 -30.86 -7.85
C THR A 171 -6.87 -29.67 -8.12
N GLY A 172 -5.80 -29.50 -7.36
CA GLY A 172 -4.93 -28.33 -7.43
C GLY A 172 -5.60 -27.04 -6.98
N CYS A 173 -6.79 -27.11 -6.37
CA CYS A 173 -7.53 -25.95 -5.87
C CYS A 173 -6.79 -25.23 -4.73
N ARG A 174 -7.19 -24.01 -4.41
CA ARG A 174 -6.66 -23.27 -3.27
C ARG A 174 -7.36 -23.70 -1.98
N PRO A 175 -6.68 -23.65 -0.81
CA PRO A 175 -7.34 -23.96 0.46
C PRO A 175 -8.61 -23.16 0.74
N SER A 176 -8.67 -21.90 0.28
CA SER A 176 -9.87 -21.05 0.41
C SER A 176 -11.06 -21.53 -0.43
N GLU A 177 -10.82 -22.23 -1.52
CA GLU A 177 -11.86 -22.78 -2.40
C GLU A 177 -12.54 -23.98 -1.75
N LEU A 178 -11.81 -24.74 -0.91
CA LEU A 178 -12.38 -25.85 -0.12
C LEU A 178 -13.35 -25.39 0.98
N VAL A 179 -13.18 -24.17 1.49
CA VAL A 179 -14.03 -23.62 2.57
C VAL A 179 -15.38 -23.18 2.01
N HIS A 180 -15.42 -22.74 0.77
CA HIS A 180 -16.64 -22.20 0.13
C HIS A 180 -17.39 -23.23 -0.72
N GLY A 181 -16.93 -24.48 -0.74
CA GLY A 181 -17.44 -25.51 -1.64
C GLY A 181 -16.92 -25.32 -3.07
N ILE A 182 -16.70 -26.41 -3.77
CA ILE A 182 -16.45 -26.43 -5.21
C ILE A 182 -17.77 -26.46 -5.93
#